data_66b68004886b7a6744106e91fbeb14bb
#
_entry.id   66b68004886b7a6744106e91fbeb14bb
#
_cell.length_a   1.000
_cell.length_b   1.000
_cell.length_c   1.000
_cell.angle_alpha   90.00
_cell.angle_beta   90.00
_cell.angle_gamma   90.00
#
_symmetry.space_group_name_H-M   'P 1'
#
loop_
_entity.id
_entity.type
_entity.pdbx_description
1 polymer ?
#
loop_
_entity_poly.entity_id
_entity_poly.type
_entity_poly.pdbx_seq_one_letter_code
_entity_poly.pdbx_strand_id
1 'polypeptide(L)'
;MDQRLSGYATRAVPRYTSYPTVPHFSPDIGPDDYATWLSALDPTDPLSLYLHVPFCKKVCWYCGCNMKLSARYQPIADYAATLRKEIGLVAGYLPTRMRVSHMHWGGGTPTSLSESDLGHAMEVIDHHFSFASDAELAIESDPRTLSGDMIKHLAGLGFNRASFGVQEFDPQVQLAINRVQPPDMVRASVDGLRAAGIANINFDLIYGLPHQTVGTLTRTIELCAAMRPNRIALFGYAHVPWMAKAQRMIDAAALPGAAERLAQAQAASEALVAMGYVAIGLDHFALPDDPLALAVRQGTLRRNFQGYTTDTATTLLGMGATSIGRTPHGYTQSIAETRAWTRAVEAGTLPIAKGCALTADDTLRGWVIEQLMCNGRVDLAAAAAQHKAPLGWYAEAEPDLAQMERDGLIYRDAAHRITMTKAGAPLVRTVAAVFDAYLRAKAAQHSVAV
;
A
#
# COMPACT_ATOMS: atom_id res chain seq x y z
N MET A 1 8.74 10.60 24.65
CA MET A 1 9.47 9.35 24.32
C MET A 1 10.70 9.30 25.18
N ASP A 2 10.98 8.16 25.85
CA ASP A 2 12.20 7.96 26.65
C ASP A 2 13.43 8.22 25.75
N GLN A 3 14.46 8.88 26.30
CA GLN A 3 15.69 9.25 25.57
C GLN A 3 16.38 8.00 24.95
N ARG A 4 16.21 6.83 25.58
CA ARG A 4 16.68 5.53 25.08
C ARG A 4 15.99 5.10 23.77
N LEU A 5 14.71 5.44 23.59
CA LEU A 5 13.93 5.08 22.42
C LEU A 5 14.13 6.03 21.24
N SER A 6 14.63 7.26 21.49
CA SER A 6 14.86 8.26 20.42
C SER A 6 15.87 7.80 19.37
N GLY A 7 16.90 7.04 19.77
CA GLY A 7 17.89 6.46 18.87
C GLY A 7 17.31 5.42 17.89
N TYR A 8 16.24 4.74 18.27
CA TYR A 8 15.54 3.80 17.39
C TYR A 8 14.59 4.51 16.43
N ALA A 9 13.96 5.60 16.86
CA ALA A 9 13.03 6.39 16.06
C ALA A 9 13.70 7.08 14.85
N THR A 10 14.99 7.43 14.98
CA THR A 10 15.77 8.09 13.93
C THR A 10 16.44 7.13 12.96
N ARG A 11 16.37 5.82 13.17
CA ARG A 11 16.94 4.85 12.24
C ARG A 11 16.21 4.88 10.90
N ALA A 12 16.99 4.89 9.81
CA ALA A 12 16.46 4.78 8.46
C ALA A 12 16.18 3.31 8.15
N VAL A 13 14.91 2.92 8.12
CA VAL A 13 14.47 1.53 7.90
C VAL A 13 13.33 1.44 6.90
N PRO A 14 13.21 0.35 6.11
CA PRO A 14 12.14 0.16 5.15
C PRO A 14 10.74 0.21 5.78
N ARG A 15 9.72 0.48 4.96
CA ARG A 15 8.31 0.35 5.38
C ARG A 15 7.79 -1.09 5.34
N TYR A 16 8.58 -2.01 4.80
CA TYR A 16 8.24 -3.44 4.67
C TYR A 16 6.86 -3.72 4.08
N THR A 17 6.59 -3.10 2.94
CA THR A 17 5.47 -3.47 2.06
C THR A 17 5.82 -4.67 1.17
N SER A 18 7.07 -5.08 1.18
CA SER A 18 7.63 -6.31 0.60
C SER A 18 8.90 -6.70 1.34
N TYR A 19 9.30 -7.96 1.19
CA TYR A 19 10.64 -8.43 1.54
C TYR A 19 11.07 -9.52 0.55
N PRO A 20 12.20 -9.35 -0.15
CA PRO A 20 13.08 -8.17 -0.21
C PRO A 20 12.38 -6.89 -0.67
N THR A 21 12.95 -5.71 -0.31
CA THR A 21 12.35 -4.42 -0.67
C THR A 21 12.76 -3.98 -2.07
N VAL A 22 11.97 -3.11 -2.70
CA VAL A 22 12.14 -2.66 -4.10
C VAL A 22 13.55 -2.19 -4.49
N PRO A 23 14.34 -1.52 -3.61
CA PRO A 23 15.74 -1.18 -3.92
C PRO A 23 16.65 -2.38 -4.25
N HIS A 24 16.23 -3.60 -3.89
CA HIS A 24 16.97 -4.84 -4.16
C HIS A 24 16.51 -5.56 -5.42
N PHE A 25 15.53 -5.02 -6.16
CA PHE A 25 15.12 -5.59 -7.43
C PHE A 25 16.18 -5.36 -8.50
N SER A 26 16.60 -6.46 -9.17
CA SER A 26 17.62 -6.47 -10.22
C SER A 26 16.99 -6.53 -11.61
N PRO A 27 17.59 -5.90 -12.63
CA PRO A 27 17.22 -6.08 -14.03
C PRO A 27 17.54 -7.49 -14.56
N ASP A 28 18.24 -8.32 -13.79
CA ASP A 28 18.51 -9.73 -14.17
C ASP A 28 17.23 -10.58 -14.20
N ILE A 29 16.17 -10.14 -13.51
CA ILE A 29 14.84 -10.74 -13.59
C ILE A 29 14.03 -9.98 -14.65
N GLY A 30 13.69 -10.69 -15.72
CA GLY A 30 13.07 -10.14 -16.90
C GLY A 30 11.74 -10.79 -17.30
N PRO A 31 11.29 -10.52 -18.55
CA PRO A 31 10.04 -11.06 -19.09
C PRO A 31 9.95 -12.58 -19.07
N ASP A 32 11.05 -13.29 -19.41
CA ASP A 32 11.08 -14.75 -19.54
C ASP A 32 10.98 -15.42 -18.16
N ASP A 33 11.64 -14.86 -17.13
CA ASP A 33 11.50 -15.33 -15.75
C ASP A 33 10.06 -15.22 -15.31
N TYR A 34 9.44 -14.04 -15.55
CA TYR A 34 8.07 -13.80 -15.15
C TYR A 34 7.09 -14.73 -15.91
N ALA A 35 7.29 -14.96 -17.20
CA ALA A 35 6.51 -15.91 -17.98
C ALA A 35 6.59 -17.31 -17.37
N THR A 36 7.80 -17.75 -16.99
CA THR A 36 8.03 -19.03 -16.32
C THR A 36 7.29 -19.09 -14.97
N TRP A 37 7.37 -18.03 -14.16
CA TRP A 37 6.69 -17.98 -12.86
C TRP A 37 5.17 -18.01 -12.98
N LEU A 38 4.60 -17.30 -13.99
CA LEU A 38 3.17 -17.31 -14.25
C LEU A 38 2.68 -18.72 -14.65
N SER A 39 3.42 -19.39 -15.53
CA SER A 39 3.05 -20.74 -16.00
C SER A 39 3.15 -21.80 -14.90
N ALA A 40 3.94 -21.55 -13.87
CA ALA A 40 4.15 -22.46 -12.73
C ALA A 40 3.17 -22.23 -11.57
N LEU A 41 2.21 -21.30 -11.68
CA LEU A 41 1.22 -21.06 -10.64
C LEU A 41 0.29 -22.26 -10.47
N ASP A 42 -0.09 -22.54 -9.21
CA ASP A 42 -1.11 -23.55 -8.93
C ASP A 42 -2.50 -23.02 -9.37
N PRO A 43 -3.19 -23.72 -10.28
CA PRO A 43 -4.49 -23.28 -10.80
C PRO A 43 -5.61 -23.26 -9.73
N THR A 44 -5.38 -23.90 -8.59
CA THR A 44 -6.35 -23.95 -7.47
C THR A 44 -6.23 -22.76 -6.51
N ASP A 45 -5.06 -22.11 -6.48
CA ASP A 45 -4.82 -20.96 -5.63
C ASP A 45 -5.51 -19.71 -6.18
N PRO A 46 -6.20 -18.94 -5.32
CA PRO A 46 -6.71 -17.64 -5.73
C PRO A 46 -5.55 -16.66 -5.92
N LEU A 47 -5.78 -15.67 -6.80
CA LEU A 47 -4.85 -14.57 -6.99
C LEU A 47 -5.52 -13.21 -6.80
N SER A 48 -4.70 -12.19 -6.70
CA SER A 48 -5.12 -10.79 -6.65
C SER A 48 -4.63 -10.03 -7.86
N LEU A 49 -5.39 -9.02 -8.27
CA LEU A 49 -5.03 -8.13 -9.37
C LEU A 49 -4.76 -6.72 -8.87
N TYR A 50 -3.72 -6.09 -9.37
CA TYR A 50 -3.46 -4.67 -9.22
C TYR A 50 -3.35 -4.00 -10.59
N LEU A 51 -4.24 -3.05 -10.88
CA LEU A 51 -4.25 -2.30 -12.13
C LEU A 51 -3.76 -0.87 -11.85
N HIS A 52 -2.64 -0.48 -12.45
CA HIS A 52 -2.06 0.84 -12.26
C HIS A 52 -2.50 1.81 -13.36
N VAL A 53 -3.12 2.92 -12.98
CA VAL A 53 -3.51 4.00 -13.92
C VAL A 53 -2.79 5.29 -13.49
N PRO A 54 -1.70 5.69 -14.18
CA PRO A 54 -0.82 6.77 -13.71
C PRO A 54 -1.32 8.18 -14.02
N PHE A 55 -2.60 8.40 -14.30
CA PHE A 55 -3.09 9.71 -14.73
C PHE A 55 -3.82 10.45 -13.63
N CYS A 56 -3.55 11.77 -13.53
CA CYS A 56 -4.29 12.72 -12.72
C CYS A 56 -4.69 13.94 -13.55
N LYS A 57 -5.84 14.55 -13.23
CA LYS A 57 -6.27 15.83 -13.84
C LYS A 57 -5.58 17.05 -13.20
N LYS A 58 -5.12 16.91 -11.94
CA LYS A 58 -4.42 17.98 -11.18
C LYS A 58 -3.26 17.40 -10.39
N VAL A 59 -2.15 18.13 -10.33
CA VAL A 59 -0.97 17.75 -9.54
C VAL A 59 -1.16 18.23 -8.11
N CYS A 60 -1.03 17.32 -7.14
CA CYS A 60 -0.89 17.66 -5.73
C CYS A 60 0.60 17.78 -5.40
N TRP A 61 1.03 18.85 -4.73
CA TRP A 61 2.47 19.10 -4.53
C TRP A 61 3.14 18.13 -3.56
N TYR A 62 2.39 17.51 -2.66
CA TYR A 62 2.91 16.49 -1.75
C TYR A 62 3.14 15.12 -2.40
N CYS A 63 2.57 14.89 -3.60
CA CYS A 63 2.48 13.57 -4.20
C CYS A 63 3.86 12.98 -4.53
N GLY A 64 4.09 11.75 -4.07
CA GLY A 64 5.26 10.93 -4.39
C GLY A 64 4.97 9.82 -5.41
N CYS A 65 3.73 9.70 -5.90
CA CYS A 65 3.35 8.64 -6.82
C CYS A 65 3.95 8.85 -8.22
N ASN A 66 4.19 7.75 -8.93
CA ASN A 66 4.51 7.81 -10.36
C ASN A 66 3.24 8.14 -11.15
N MET A 67 2.98 9.44 -11.30
CA MET A 67 1.78 9.96 -11.95
C MET A 67 2.12 10.87 -13.12
N LYS A 68 1.20 10.96 -14.07
CA LYS A 68 1.25 11.83 -15.23
C LYS A 68 0.07 12.79 -15.24
N LEU A 69 0.35 14.06 -15.45
CA LEU A 69 -0.69 15.04 -15.72
C LEU A 69 -1.11 14.94 -17.18
N SER A 70 -2.40 14.78 -17.44
CA SER A 70 -2.95 14.86 -18.79
C SER A 70 -4.16 15.77 -18.84
N ALA A 71 -4.06 16.85 -19.65
CA ALA A 71 -5.19 17.73 -19.94
C ALA A 71 -6.07 17.18 -21.08
N ARG A 72 -5.55 16.26 -21.89
CA ARG A 72 -6.26 15.63 -23.01
C ARG A 72 -6.61 14.20 -22.65
N TYR A 73 -7.76 13.72 -23.13
CA TYR A 73 -8.17 12.33 -22.85
C TYR A 73 -7.41 11.31 -23.70
N GLN A 74 -7.02 11.65 -24.93
CA GLN A 74 -6.39 10.69 -25.86
C GLN A 74 -5.21 9.89 -25.27
N PRO A 75 -4.23 10.49 -24.55
CA PRO A 75 -3.16 9.69 -23.91
C PRO A 75 -3.66 8.71 -22.86
N ILE A 76 -4.81 8.99 -22.24
CA ILE A 76 -5.45 8.09 -21.26
C ILE A 76 -6.14 6.94 -21.99
N ALA A 77 -6.85 7.22 -23.08
CA ALA A 77 -7.47 6.20 -23.94
C ALA A 77 -6.42 5.26 -24.56
N ASP A 78 -5.31 5.80 -25.08
CA ASP A 78 -4.22 5.00 -25.64
C ASP A 78 -3.61 4.07 -24.57
N TYR A 79 -3.44 4.59 -23.36
CA TYR A 79 -2.98 3.80 -22.21
C TYR A 79 -3.97 2.68 -21.86
N ALA A 80 -5.27 2.99 -21.79
CA ALA A 80 -6.31 2.01 -21.51
C ALA A 80 -6.34 0.89 -22.54
N ALA A 81 -6.17 1.24 -23.83
CA ALA A 81 -6.08 0.26 -24.92
C ALA A 81 -4.85 -0.67 -24.74
N THR A 82 -3.71 -0.12 -24.35
CA THR A 82 -2.50 -0.90 -24.08
C THR A 82 -2.67 -1.77 -22.83
N LEU A 83 -3.30 -1.25 -21.76
CA LEU A 83 -3.56 -2.01 -20.53
C LEU A 83 -4.44 -3.24 -20.81
N ARG A 84 -5.47 -3.11 -21.65
CA ARG A 84 -6.29 -4.26 -22.09
C ARG A 84 -5.46 -5.32 -22.80
N LYS A 85 -4.49 -4.94 -23.62
CA LYS A 85 -3.56 -5.88 -24.28
C LYS A 85 -2.65 -6.57 -23.25
N GLU A 86 -2.12 -5.82 -22.29
CA GLU A 86 -1.28 -6.40 -21.21
C GLU A 86 -2.06 -7.41 -20.38
N ILE A 87 -3.33 -7.12 -20.03
CA ILE A 87 -4.19 -8.08 -19.29
C ILE A 87 -4.29 -9.41 -20.05
N GLY A 88 -4.58 -9.36 -21.36
CA GLY A 88 -4.63 -10.56 -22.21
C GLY A 88 -3.28 -11.26 -22.33
N LEU A 89 -2.19 -10.48 -22.44
CA LEU A 89 -0.83 -11.01 -22.54
C LEU A 89 -0.44 -11.76 -21.26
N VAL A 90 -0.65 -11.16 -20.08
CA VAL A 90 -0.36 -11.80 -18.79
C VAL A 90 -1.23 -13.05 -18.60
N ALA A 91 -2.51 -12.97 -18.91
CA ALA A 91 -3.44 -14.09 -18.80
C ALA A 91 -3.05 -15.28 -19.72
N GLY A 92 -2.45 -14.99 -20.88
CA GLY A 92 -1.96 -16.03 -21.80
C GLY A 92 -0.85 -16.92 -21.27
N TYR A 93 -0.15 -16.49 -20.21
CA TYR A 93 0.87 -17.30 -19.54
C TYR A 93 0.34 -18.07 -18.33
N LEU A 94 -0.90 -17.84 -17.91
CA LEU A 94 -1.48 -18.54 -16.77
C LEU A 94 -1.91 -19.97 -17.13
N PRO A 95 -1.86 -20.91 -16.19
CA PRO A 95 -2.20 -22.31 -16.47
C PRO A 95 -3.68 -22.51 -16.80
N THR A 96 -4.55 -21.64 -16.29
CA THR A 96 -6.00 -21.67 -16.52
C THR A 96 -6.60 -20.28 -16.37
N ARG A 97 -7.92 -20.15 -16.54
CA ARG A 97 -8.72 -19.01 -16.10
C ARG A 97 -8.77 -19.01 -14.57
N MET A 98 -7.84 -18.31 -13.93
CA MET A 98 -7.66 -18.33 -12.48
C MET A 98 -8.72 -17.52 -11.73
N ARG A 99 -8.96 -17.88 -10.46
CA ARG A 99 -9.93 -17.22 -9.59
C ARG A 99 -9.29 -16.01 -8.88
N VAL A 100 -9.95 -14.86 -8.96
CA VAL A 100 -9.56 -13.61 -8.32
C VAL A 100 -10.33 -13.39 -7.02
N SER A 101 -9.62 -13.22 -5.90
CA SER A 101 -10.19 -12.88 -4.59
C SER A 101 -10.20 -11.37 -4.32
N HIS A 102 -9.20 -10.64 -4.83
CA HIS A 102 -9.09 -9.19 -4.67
C HIS A 102 -8.65 -8.54 -5.98
N MET A 103 -9.25 -7.41 -6.28
CA MET A 103 -8.82 -6.55 -7.38
C MET A 103 -8.74 -5.11 -6.89
N HIS A 104 -7.61 -4.45 -7.15
CA HIS A 104 -7.41 -3.06 -6.78
C HIS A 104 -6.95 -2.22 -7.98
N TRP A 105 -7.68 -1.16 -8.27
CA TRP A 105 -7.30 -0.14 -9.24
C TRP A 105 -6.71 1.06 -8.52
N GLY A 106 -5.45 1.39 -8.81
CA GLY A 106 -4.73 2.45 -8.11
C GLY A 106 -3.76 3.23 -8.98
N GLY A 107 -2.94 4.06 -8.34
CA GLY A 107 -1.82 4.78 -8.95
C GLY A 107 -1.92 6.29 -8.92
N GLY A 108 -2.38 6.92 -10.00
CA GLY A 108 -2.71 8.34 -10.04
C GLY A 108 -4.17 8.55 -9.61
N THR A 109 -5.08 8.36 -10.57
CA THR A 109 -6.53 8.39 -10.34
C THR A 109 -7.20 7.47 -11.38
N PRO A 110 -7.51 6.22 -11.05
CA PRO A 110 -8.12 5.27 -11.99
C PRO A 110 -9.44 5.75 -12.59
N THR A 111 -10.23 6.53 -11.85
CA THR A 111 -11.44 7.18 -12.36
C THR A 111 -11.17 8.36 -13.31
N SER A 112 -9.92 8.54 -13.76
CA SER A 112 -9.58 9.37 -14.91
C SER A 112 -9.87 8.69 -16.25
N LEU A 113 -10.00 7.34 -16.25
CA LEU A 113 -10.55 6.59 -17.36
C LEU A 113 -12.00 7.01 -17.62
N SER A 114 -12.43 6.99 -18.88
CA SER A 114 -13.87 7.09 -19.21
C SER A 114 -14.60 5.84 -18.72
N GLU A 115 -15.92 5.96 -18.55
CA GLU A 115 -16.79 4.82 -18.23
C GLU A 115 -16.60 3.69 -19.28
N SER A 116 -16.51 4.04 -20.57
CA SER A 116 -16.31 3.09 -21.67
C SER A 116 -14.96 2.36 -21.55
N ASP A 117 -13.84 3.08 -21.32
CA ASP A 117 -12.52 2.45 -21.26
C ASP A 117 -12.36 1.58 -20.01
N LEU A 118 -12.93 2.02 -18.87
CA LEU A 118 -12.95 1.21 -17.64
C LEU A 118 -13.82 -0.04 -17.84
N GLY A 119 -15.01 0.11 -18.44
CA GLY A 119 -15.91 -1.01 -18.76
C GLY A 119 -15.24 -2.05 -19.66
N HIS A 120 -14.64 -1.61 -20.78
CA HIS A 120 -13.93 -2.53 -21.68
C HIS A 120 -12.74 -3.22 -21.00
N ALA A 121 -12.04 -2.55 -20.05
CA ALA A 121 -10.98 -3.20 -19.32
C ALA A 121 -11.52 -4.27 -18.35
N MET A 122 -12.66 -4.00 -17.71
CA MET A 122 -13.34 -4.97 -16.86
C MET A 122 -13.88 -6.17 -17.65
N GLU A 123 -14.39 -5.96 -18.87
CA GLU A 123 -14.80 -7.04 -19.78
C GLU A 123 -13.61 -7.96 -20.13
N VAL A 124 -12.44 -7.39 -20.44
CA VAL A 124 -11.23 -8.17 -20.70
C VAL A 124 -10.80 -8.96 -19.45
N ILE A 125 -10.88 -8.35 -18.27
CA ILE A 125 -10.57 -9.05 -17.02
C ILE A 125 -11.56 -10.21 -16.79
N ASP A 126 -12.86 -9.97 -16.95
CA ASP A 126 -13.88 -11.01 -16.77
C ASP A 126 -13.76 -12.15 -17.80
N HIS A 127 -13.28 -11.84 -19.01
CA HIS A 127 -13.00 -12.88 -20.01
C HIS A 127 -11.86 -13.81 -19.58
N HIS A 128 -10.79 -13.28 -18.98
CA HIS A 128 -9.58 -14.03 -18.66
C HIS A 128 -9.53 -14.60 -17.25
N PHE A 129 -10.29 -14.01 -16.32
CA PHE A 129 -10.31 -14.38 -14.91
C PHE A 129 -11.74 -14.72 -14.45
N SER A 130 -11.86 -15.39 -13.32
CA SER A 130 -13.15 -15.60 -12.64
C SER A 130 -13.10 -14.98 -11.26
N PHE A 131 -14.12 -14.23 -10.86
CA PHE A 131 -14.16 -13.63 -9.53
C PHE A 131 -14.73 -14.60 -8.50
N ALA A 132 -14.16 -14.60 -7.29
CA ALA A 132 -14.79 -15.23 -6.13
C ALA A 132 -16.11 -14.49 -5.81
N SER A 133 -17.08 -15.19 -5.26
CA SER A 133 -18.39 -14.60 -4.94
C SER A 133 -18.34 -13.49 -3.89
N ASP A 134 -17.27 -13.49 -3.07
CA ASP A 134 -16.95 -12.53 -2.02
C ASP A 134 -15.75 -11.65 -2.37
N ALA A 135 -15.37 -11.59 -3.64
CA ALA A 135 -14.21 -10.81 -4.08
C ALA A 135 -14.32 -9.33 -3.69
N GLU A 136 -13.22 -8.77 -3.15
CA GLU A 136 -13.12 -7.33 -2.94
C GLU A 136 -12.64 -6.65 -4.23
N LEU A 137 -13.47 -5.77 -4.80
CA LEU A 137 -13.17 -4.96 -5.97
C LEU A 137 -13.05 -3.50 -5.53
N ALA A 138 -11.81 -3.01 -5.43
CA ALA A 138 -11.48 -1.71 -4.89
C ALA A 138 -10.97 -0.75 -5.97
N ILE A 139 -11.29 0.53 -5.85
CA ILE A 139 -10.81 1.58 -6.74
C ILE A 139 -10.43 2.85 -5.99
N GLU A 140 -9.25 3.41 -6.31
CA GLU A 140 -8.85 4.74 -5.87
C GLU A 140 -9.52 5.81 -6.70
N SER A 141 -9.97 6.88 -6.06
CA SER A 141 -10.67 7.98 -6.71
C SER A 141 -10.30 9.34 -6.12
N ASP A 142 -10.45 10.37 -6.92
CA ASP A 142 -10.30 11.77 -6.50
C ASP A 142 -11.69 12.43 -6.42
N PRO A 143 -12.16 12.83 -5.22
CA PRO A 143 -13.48 13.45 -5.05
C PRO A 143 -13.69 14.69 -5.93
N ARG A 144 -12.59 15.38 -6.29
CA ARG A 144 -12.65 16.60 -7.13
C ARG A 144 -13.06 16.31 -8.59
N THR A 145 -13.02 15.06 -9.01
CA THR A 145 -13.23 14.66 -10.41
C THR A 145 -14.20 13.49 -10.58
N LEU A 146 -14.67 12.89 -9.48
CA LEU A 146 -15.61 11.79 -9.51
C LEU A 146 -17.02 12.30 -9.86
N SER A 147 -17.59 11.83 -10.99
CA SER A 147 -18.94 12.18 -11.43
C SER A 147 -19.98 11.19 -10.90
N GLY A 148 -21.24 11.63 -10.83
CA GLY A 148 -22.36 10.75 -10.48
C GLY A 148 -22.55 9.60 -11.49
N ASP A 149 -22.24 9.81 -12.76
CA ASP A 149 -22.35 8.76 -13.79
C ASP A 149 -21.22 7.73 -13.63
N MET A 150 -19.99 8.18 -13.33
CA MET A 150 -18.91 7.25 -12.99
C MET A 150 -19.26 6.43 -11.72
N ILE A 151 -19.88 7.03 -10.69
CA ILE A 151 -20.32 6.28 -9.51
C ILE A 151 -21.29 5.16 -9.87
N LYS A 152 -22.31 5.47 -10.70
CA LYS A 152 -23.26 4.45 -11.18
C LYS A 152 -22.58 3.36 -11.99
N HIS A 153 -21.64 3.76 -12.84
CA HIS A 153 -20.88 2.84 -13.67
C HIS A 153 -20.02 1.89 -12.82
N LEU A 154 -19.31 2.41 -11.81
CA LEU A 154 -18.54 1.59 -10.86
C LEU A 154 -19.41 0.55 -10.14
N ALA A 155 -20.58 0.97 -9.67
CA ALA A 155 -21.53 0.05 -9.04
C ALA A 155 -22.00 -1.05 -10.02
N GLY A 156 -22.29 -0.68 -11.29
CA GLY A 156 -22.67 -1.61 -12.34
C GLY A 156 -21.56 -2.61 -12.71
N LEU A 157 -20.30 -2.23 -12.56
CA LEU A 157 -19.13 -3.09 -12.76
C LEU A 157 -18.80 -3.99 -11.54
N GLY A 158 -19.55 -3.87 -10.44
CA GLY A 158 -19.37 -4.69 -9.25
C GLY A 158 -18.31 -4.19 -8.27
N PHE A 159 -17.80 -2.96 -8.43
CA PHE A 159 -16.94 -2.38 -7.40
C PHE A 159 -17.69 -2.27 -6.08
N ASN A 160 -17.04 -2.71 -4.99
CA ASN A 160 -17.65 -2.75 -3.66
C ASN A 160 -16.84 -1.94 -2.62
N ARG A 161 -15.69 -1.37 -3.02
CA ARG A 161 -14.84 -0.50 -2.20
C ARG A 161 -14.32 0.68 -3.00
N ALA A 162 -14.34 1.87 -2.40
CA ALA A 162 -13.71 3.07 -2.95
C ALA A 162 -12.78 3.71 -1.93
N SER A 163 -11.60 4.18 -2.39
CA SER A 163 -10.63 4.89 -1.57
C SER A 163 -10.46 6.33 -2.03
N PHE A 164 -10.49 7.28 -1.09
CA PHE A 164 -10.32 8.70 -1.36
C PHE A 164 -9.08 9.27 -0.68
N GLY A 165 -8.23 9.93 -1.46
CA GLY A 165 -7.20 10.81 -0.92
C GLY A 165 -7.83 12.09 -0.37
N VAL A 166 -8.27 12.09 0.89
CA VAL A 166 -8.80 13.28 1.58
C VAL A 166 -7.66 14.19 2.03
N GLN A 167 -6.64 13.65 2.64
CA GLN A 167 -5.41 14.27 3.11
C GLN A 167 -5.61 15.25 4.26
N GLU A 168 -6.35 16.35 4.06
CA GLU A 168 -6.56 17.44 5.01
C GLU A 168 -7.74 18.31 4.58
N PHE A 169 -8.45 18.91 5.55
CA PHE A 169 -9.57 19.82 5.28
C PHE A 169 -9.31 21.29 5.62
N ASP A 170 -8.21 21.61 6.32
CA ASP A 170 -7.86 23.00 6.59
C ASP A 170 -7.55 23.76 5.28
N PRO A 171 -8.20 24.91 5.01
CA PRO A 171 -8.04 25.61 3.75
C PRO A 171 -6.62 26.10 3.47
N GLN A 172 -5.87 26.51 4.52
CA GLN A 172 -4.49 26.98 4.36
C GLN A 172 -3.58 25.81 3.97
N VAL A 173 -3.74 24.66 4.61
CA VAL A 173 -2.99 23.45 4.29
C VAL A 173 -3.33 22.98 2.88
N GLN A 174 -4.62 22.94 2.50
CA GLN A 174 -5.07 22.54 1.16
C GLN A 174 -4.46 23.41 0.05
N LEU A 175 -4.38 24.73 0.26
CA LEU A 175 -3.71 25.65 -0.67
C LEU A 175 -2.21 25.35 -0.76
N ALA A 176 -1.55 25.14 0.38
CA ALA A 176 -0.12 24.87 0.44
C ALA A 176 0.30 23.55 -0.23
N ILE A 177 -0.63 22.61 -0.38
CA ILE A 177 -0.39 21.31 -1.05
C ILE A 177 -1.05 21.20 -2.44
N ASN A 178 -1.65 22.29 -2.94
CA ASN A 178 -2.43 22.35 -4.19
C ASN A 178 -3.52 21.27 -4.28
N ARG A 179 -4.27 21.09 -3.18
CA ARG A 179 -5.38 20.12 -3.12
C ARG A 179 -6.60 20.72 -2.42
N VAL A 180 -7.27 21.64 -3.10
CA VAL A 180 -8.50 22.26 -2.58
C VAL A 180 -9.68 21.31 -2.83
N GLN A 181 -10.27 20.81 -1.73
CA GLN A 181 -11.44 19.92 -1.72
C GLN A 181 -12.24 20.12 -0.42
N PRO A 182 -13.28 20.94 -0.44
CA PRO A 182 -14.11 21.19 0.74
C PRO A 182 -14.74 19.90 1.28
N PRO A 183 -15.01 19.81 2.60
CA PRO A 183 -15.62 18.62 3.21
C PRO A 183 -16.93 18.19 2.54
N ASP A 184 -17.76 19.13 2.11
CA ASP A 184 -19.05 18.84 1.46
C ASP A 184 -18.88 18.13 0.11
N MET A 185 -17.80 18.41 -0.63
CA MET A 185 -17.48 17.72 -1.88
C MET A 185 -17.16 16.24 -1.61
N VAL A 186 -16.37 15.95 -0.58
CA VAL A 186 -16.04 14.57 -0.18
C VAL A 186 -17.30 13.87 0.33
N ARG A 187 -18.11 14.53 1.15
CA ARG A 187 -19.38 14.00 1.65
C ARG A 187 -20.33 13.64 0.51
N ALA A 188 -20.51 14.51 -0.46
CA ALA A 188 -21.35 14.23 -1.63
C ALA A 188 -20.87 12.99 -2.41
N SER A 189 -19.55 12.81 -2.55
CA SER A 189 -18.98 11.62 -3.20
C SER A 189 -19.23 10.34 -2.38
N VAL A 190 -19.08 10.40 -1.06
CA VAL A 190 -19.35 9.27 -0.14
C VAL A 190 -20.84 8.89 -0.19
N ASP A 191 -21.72 9.87 -0.09
CA ASP A 191 -23.17 9.64 -0.09
C ASP A 191 -23.62 9.06 -1.45
N GLY A 192 -23.06 9.56 -2.56
CA GLY A 192 -23.32 9.04 -3.90
C GLY A 192 -22.88 7.58 -4.07
N LEU A 193 -21.68 7.21 -3.58
CA LEU A 193 -21.20 5.83 -3.63
C LEU A 193 -22.09 4.90 -2.79
N ARG A 194 -22.45 5.30 -1.56
CA ARG A 194 -23.34 4.51 -0.70
C ARG A 194 -24.72 4.34 -1.29
N ALA A 195 -25.28 5.40 -1.88
CA ALA A 195 -26.56 5.33 -2.57
C ALA A 195 -26.52 4.39 -3.79
N ALA A 196 -25.37 4.24 -4.43
CA ALA A 196 -25.15 3.30 -5.54
C ALA A 196 -24.80 1.87 -5.07
N GLY A 197 -24.71 1.61 -3.76
CA GLY A 197 -24.39 0.29 -3.19
C GLY A 197 -22.92 0.04 -2.86
N ILE A 198 -22.01 1.00 -3.14
CA ILE A 198 -20.59 0.91 -2.77
C ILE A 198 -20.45 1.44 -1.32
N ALA A 199 -20.61 0.54 -0.36
CA ALA A 199 -20.66 0.89 1.06
C ALA A 199 -19.28 1.00 1.73
N ASN A 200 -18.27 0.30 1.21
CA ASN A 200 -16.94 0.27 1.81
C ASN A 200 -16.10 1.47 1.34
N ILE A 201 -15.90 2.42 2.24
CA ILE A 201 -15.20 3.68 1.96
C ILE A 201 -13.92 3.75 2.78
N ASN A 202 -12.80 4.07 2.12
CA ASN A 202 -11.52 4.35 2.76
C ASN A 202 -11.15 5.82 2.57
N PHE A 203 -10.52 6.41 3.58
CA PHE A 203 -9.91 7.74 3.49
C PHE A 203 -8.41 7.66 3.74
N ASP A 204 -7.63 8.33 2.90
CA ASP A 204 -6.22 8.57 3.13
C ASP A 204 -6.03 9.97 3.67
N LEU A 205 -5.37 10.10 4.82
CA LEU A 205 -5.01 11.33 5.50
C LEU A 205 -3.49 11.45 5.62
N ILE A 206 -2.99 12.68 5.66
CA ILE A 206 -1.57 12.94 5.82
C ILE A 206 -1.34 13.90 6.98
N TYR A 207 -0.45 13.53 7.91
CA TYR A 207 0.08 14.45 8.91
C TYR A 207 1.49 14.93 8.55
N GLY A 208 1.89 16.07 9.09
CA GLY A 208 3.20 16.67 8.78
C GLY A 208 3.22 17.51 7.50
N LEU A 209 2.07 17.97 7.05
CA LEU A 209 1.93 18.87 5.89
C LEU A 209 2.31 20.33 6.25
N PRO A 210 2.62 21.20 5.26
CA PRO A 210 2.90 22.60 5.51
C PRO A 210 1.74 23.29 6.26
N HIS A 211 2.04 24.11 7.25
CA HIS A 211 1.09 24.85 8.11
C HIS A 211 0.14 23.98 8.95
N GLN A 212 0.24 22.66 8.87
CA GLN A 212 -0.61 21.76 9.63
C GLN A 212 -0.23 21.78 11.11
N THR A 213 -1.22 21.85 11.98
CA THR A 213 -1.09 21.79 13.43
C THR A 213 -1.84 20.61 14.00
N VAL A 214 -1.65 20.30 15.28
CA VAL A 214 -2.48 19.29 15.98
C VAL A 214 -3.97 19.68 15.88
N GLY A 215 -4.30 20.98 16.05
CA GLY A 215 -5.68 21.44 16.01
C GLY A 215 -6.34 21.29 14.63
N THR A 216 -5.65 21.65 13.53
CA THR A 216 -6.19 21.50 12.17
C THR A 216 -6.36 20.02 11.80
N LEU A 217 -5.41 19.18 12.15
CA LEU A 217 -5.48 17.72 11.90
C LEU A 217 -6.61 17.07 12.71
N THR A 218 -6.76 17.41 14.00
CA THR A 218 -7.87 16.89 14.83
C THR A 218 -9.22 17.29 14.23
N ARG A 219 -9.35 18.54 13.78
CA ARG A 219 -10.57 19.01 13.12
C ARG A 219 -10.85 18.24 11.82
N THR A 220 -9.83 17.96 11.03
CA THR A 220 -9.95 17.11 9.82
C THR A 220 -10.43 15.70 10.17
N ILE A 221 -9.88 15.09 11.22
CA ILE A 221 -10.29 13.77 11.70
C ILE A 221 -11.76 13.76 12.15
N GLU A 222 -12.21 14.78 12.90
CA GLU A 222 -13.62 14.93 13.29
C GLU A 222 -14.56 14.97 12.08
N LEU A 223 -14.20 15.76 11.07
CA LEU A 223 -14.97 15.86 9.83
C LEU A 223 -14.99 14.53 9.05
N CYS A 224 -13.86 13.81 8.99
CA CYS A 224 -13.78 12.49 8.38
C CYS A 224 -14.62 11.47 9.15
N ALA A 225 -14.49 11.41 10.48
CA ALA A 225 -15.25 10.47 11.31
C ALA A 225 -16.76 10.69 11.22
N ALA A 226 -17.21 11.96 11.07
CA ALA A 226 -18.61 12.28 10.83
C ALA A 226 -19.17 11.73 9.51
N MET A 227 -18.31 11.42 8.52
CA MET A 227 -18.66 10.74 7.27
C MET A 227 -18.62 9.21 7.42
N ARG A 228 -18.10 8.69 8.55
CA ARG A 228 -17.98 7.25 8.88
C ARG A 228 -17.37 6.41 7.76
N PRO A 229 -16.14 6.70 7.28
CA PRO A 229 -15.45 5.75 6.41
C PRO A 229 -15.17 4.45 7.18
N ASN A 230 -15.14 3.31 6.47
CA ASN A 230 -14.83 2.01 7.07
C ASN A 230 -13.38 1.94 7.53
N ARG A 231 -12.48 2.58 6.75
CA ARG A 231 -11.04 2.61 7.02
C ARG A 231 -10.49 4.02 6.85
N ILE A 232 -9.47 4.33 7.64
CA ILE A 232 -8.68 5.55 7.51
C ILE A 232 -7.21 5.13 7.53
N ALA A 233 -6.46 5.53 6.49
CA ALA A 233 -5.00 5.44 6.48
C ALA A 233 -4.43 6.83 6.81
N LEU A 234 -3.57 6.92 7.82
CA LEU A 234 -2.98 8.16 8.30
C LEU A 234 -1.46 8.13 8.12
N PHE A 235 -0.98 8.72 7.02
CA PHE A 235 0.44 8.66 6.65
C PHE A 235 1.20 9.90 7.10
N GLY A 236 2.44 9.71 7.58
CA GLY A 236 3.37 10.82 7.74
C GLY A 236 3.89 11.32 6.39
N TYR A 237 3.83 12.63 6.15
CA TYR A 237 4.40 13.25 4.95
C TYR A 237 5.91 13.00 4.87
N ALA A 238 6.36 12.43 3.77
CA ALA A 238 7.78 12.28 3.45
C ALA A 238 8.20 13.34 2.44
N HIS A 239 9.01 14.30 2.86
CA HIS A 239 9.53 15.35 1.98
C HIS A 239 10.79 14.85 1.27
N VAL A 240 10.65 14.49 0.00
CA VAL A 240 11.71 13.91 -0.85
C VAL A 240 11.76 14.60 -2.23
N PRO A 241 11.99 15.94 -2.28
CA PRO A 241 11.91 16.73 -3.52
C PRO A 241 12.96 16.34 -4.57
N TRP A 242 14.01 15.60 -4.17
CA TRP A 242 14.99 15.03 -5.09
C TRP A 242 14.44 13.83 -5.88
N MET A 243 13.45 13.11 -5.35
CA MET A 243 12.75 11.99 -6.01
C MET A 243 11.42 12.44 -6.62
N ALA A 244 10.61 13.15 -5.86
CA ALA A 244 9.27 13.62 -6.23
C ALA A 244 9.30 15.09 -6.65
N LYS A 245 9.42 15.35 -7.96
CA LYS A 245 9.61 16.72 -8.49
C LYS A 245 8.50 17.70 -8.07
N ALA A 246 7.24 17.23 -7.92
CA ALA A 246 6.13 18.06 -7.48
C ALA A 246 6.36 18.66 -6.09
N GLN A 247 7.07 17.96 -5.22
CA GLN A 247 7.37 18.40 -3.86
C GLN A 247 8.32 19.60 -3.78
N ARG A 248 8.96 19.98 -4.88
CA ARG A 248 9.74 21.23 -4.95
C ARG A 248 8.88 22.48 -4.83
N MET A 249 7.57 22.35 -5.03
CA MET A 249 6.59 23.43 -4.84
C MET A 249 6.16 23.61 -3.37
N ILE A 250 6.51 22.69 -2.49
CA ILE A 250 6.23 22.77 -1.05
C ILE A 250 7.25 23.73 -0.40
N ASP A 251 6.72 24.69 0.36
CA ASP A 251 7.57 25.52 1.23
C ASP A 251 8.10 24.66 2.40
N ALA A 252 9.36 24.29 2.34
CA ALA A 252 10.00 23.48 3.35
C ALA A 252 10.09 24.17 4.73
N ALA A 253 10.07 25.52 4.76
CA ALA A 253 10.10 26.27 6.02
C ALA A 253 8.76 26.22 6.76
N ALA A 254 7.66 25.92 6.04
CA ALA A 254 6.34 25.75 6.62
C ALA A 254 6.04 24.34 7.14
N LEU A 255 6.97 23.39 6.96
CA LEU A 255 6.80 22.02 7.45
C LEU A 255 6.99 21.95 8.96
N PRO A 256 6.16 21.17 9.68
CA PRO A 256 6.34 20.98 11.12
C PRO A 256 7.63 20.22 11.42
N GLY A 257 8.26 20.55 12.54
CA GLY A 257 9.45 19.86 13.04
C GLY A 257 9.12 18.44 13.56
N ALA A 258 10.16 17.67 13.89
CA ALA A 258 10.01 16.27 14.33
C ALA A 258 9.11 16.13 15.58
N ALA A 259 9.25 17.03 16.56
CA ALA A 259 8.43 17.00 17.78
C ALA A 259 6.94 17.29 17.48
N GLU A 260 6.67 18.25 16.60
CA GLU A 260 5.31 18.60 16.18
C GLU A 260 4.66 17.47 15.38
N ARG A 261 5.41 16.84 14.47
CA ARG A 261 4.94 15.68 13.71
C ARG A 261 4.58 14.51 14.61
N LEU A 262 5.40 14.25 15.65
CA LEU A 262 5.10 13.22 16.63
C LEU A 262 3.83 13.54 17.42
N ALA A 263 3.68 14.80 17.85
CA ALA A 263 2.47 15.26 18.53
C ALA A 263 1.23 15.14 17.64
N GLN A 264 1.34 15.47 16.35
CA GLN A 264 0.27 15.29 15.37
C GLN A 264 -0.12 13.81 15.21
N ALA A 265 0.86 12.91 15.04
CA ALA A 265 0.61 11.49 14.90
C ALA A 265 -0.09 10.90 16.13
N GLN A 266 0.38 11.29 17.33
CA GLN A 266 -0.19 10.82 18.59
C GLN A 266 -1.62 11.34 18.79
N ALA A 267 -1.84 12.64 18.66
CA ALA A 267 -3.15 13.25 18.82
C ALA A 267 -4.18 12.70 17.81
N ALA A 268 -3.75 12.48 16.56
CA ALA A 268 -4.59 11.91 15.53
C ALA A 268 -4.99 10.46 15.84
N SER A 269 -4.04 9.64 16.31
CA SER A 269 -4.32 8.26 16.71
C SER A 269 -5.29 8.20 17.91
N GLU A 270 -5.05 9.03 18.93
CA GLU A 270 -5.93 9.13 20.11
C GLU A 270 -7.35 9.58 19.73
N ALA A 271 -7.48 10.58 18.84
CA ALA A 271 -8.76 11.06 18.35
C ALA A 271 -9.54 9.97 17.60
N LEU A 272 -8.88 9.24 16.67
CA LEU A 272 -9.52 8.15 15.92
C LEU A 272 -9.98 7.02 16.83
N VAL A 273 -9.16 6.63 17.80
CA VAL A 273 -9.54 5.59 18.78
C VAL A 273 -10.70 6.07 19.66
N ALA A 274 -10.69 7.33 20.12
CA ALA A 274 -11.81 7.91 20.88
C ALA A 274 -13.12 7.96 20.07
N MET A 275 -13.04 8.06 18.75
CA MET A 275 -14.20 8.02 17.83
C MET A 275 -14.63 6.59 17.45
N GLY A 276 -14.04 5.56 18.09
CA GLY A 276 -14.44 4.17 17.97
C GLY A 276 -13.75 3.38 16.88
N TYR A 277 -12.69 3.91 16.26
CA TYR A 277 -11.86 3.15 15.34
C TYR A 277 -10.86 2.25 16.08
N VAL A 278 -10.57 1.12 15.51
CA VAL A 278 -9.51 0.19 15.96
C VAL A 278 -8.22 0.52 15.21
N ALA A 279 -7.12 0.71 15.92
CA ALA A 279 -5.82 0.89 15.30
C ALA A 279 -5.34 -0.41 14.63
N ILE A 280 -4.89 -0.32 13.40
CA ILE A 280 -4.43 -1.41 12.55
C ILE A 280 -2.96 -1.17 12.19
N GLY A 281 -2.07 -1.93 12.79
CA GLY A 281 -0.64 -1.78 12.54
C GLY A 281 -0.13 -0.37 12.86
N LEU A 282 0.62 0.23 11.92
CA LEU A 282 1.32 1.50 12.14
C LEU A 282 0.48 2.74 11.86
N ASP A 283 -0.36 2.68 10.82
CA ASP A 283 -0.86 3.87 10.15
C ASP A 283 -2.31 3.71 9.61
N HIS A 284 -2.98 2.61 9.93
CA HIS A 284 -4.36 2.38 9.54
C HIS A 284 -5.30 2.31 10.74
N PHE A 285 -6.54 2.67 10.50
CA PHE A 285 -7.63 2.61 11.48
C PHE A 285 -8.86 2.06 10.76
N ALA A 286 -9.63 1.22 11.43
CA ALA A 286 -10.81 0.60 10.86
C ALA A 286 -11.96 0.58 11.87
N LEU A 287 -13.20 0.61 11.40
CA LEU A 287 -14.36 0.37 12.25
C LEU A 287 -14.27 -1.03 12.87
N PRO A 288 -14.84 -1.26 14.07
CA PRO A 288 -14.69 -2.54 14.78
C PRO A 288 -15.22 -3.77 14.03
N ASP A 289 -16.17 -3.58 13.13
CA ASP A 289 -16.80 -4.59 12.27
C ASP A 289 -16.12 -4.74 10.91
N ASP A 290 -15.18 -3.89 10.55
CA ASP A 290 -14.40 -4.02 9.31
C ASP A 290 -13.53 -5.28 9.32
N PRO A 291 -13.39 -5.99 8.19
CA PRO A 291 -12.54 -7.18 8.08
C PRO A 291 -11.09 -6.98 8.56
N LEU A 292 -10.47 -5.78 8.39
CA LEU A 292 -9.13 -5.51 8.94
C LEU A 292 -9.10 -5.56 10.48
N ALA A 293 -10.11 -4.98 11.15
CA ALA A 293 -10.19 -5.02 12.60
C ALA A 293 -10.44 -6.44 13.13
N LEU A 294 -11.24 -7.23 12.39
CA LEU A 294 -11.44 -8.66 12.67
C LEU A 294 -10.12 -9.44 12.51
N ALA A 295 -9.40 -9.20 11.41
CA ALA A 295 -8.12 -9.86 11.13
C ALA A 295 -7.05 -9.57 12.20
N VAL A 296 -6.98 -8.33 12.72
CA VAL A 296 -6.09 -8.00 13.85
C VAL A 296 -6.43 -8.85 15.08
N ARG A 297 -7.71 -8.95 15.44
CA ARG A 297 -8.15 -9.76 16.59
C ARG A 297 -7.84 -11.25 16.43
N GLN A 298 -7.93 -11.74 15.19
CA GLN A 298 -7.66 -13.14 14.86
C GLN A 298 -6.18 -13.44 14.61
N GLY A 299 -5.33 -12.40 14.47
CA GLY A 299 -3.91 -12.56 14.11
C GLY A 299 -3.69 -13.01 12.66
N THR A 300 -4.64 -12.70 11.76
CA THR A 300 -4.61 -13.07 10.34
C THR A 300 -4.37 -11.88 9.41
N LEU A 301 -4.05 -10.71 9.98
CA LEU A 301 -3.74 -9.51 9.20
C LEU A 301 -2.54 -9.76 8.29
N ARG A 302 -2.63 -9.26 7.06
CA ARG A 302 -1.56 -9.33 6.05
C ARG A 302 -1.14 -7.93 5.62
N ARG A 303 -0.01 -7.88 4.89
CA ARG A 303 0.51 -6.64 4.34
C ARG A 303 1.11 -6.86 2.95
N ASN A 304 0.79 -5.97 2.03
CA ASN A 304 1.36 -5.95 0.67
C ASN A 304 1.73 -4.52 0.25
N PHE A 305 2.03 -4.29 -1.04
CA PHE A 305 2.39 -2.97 -1.56
C PHE A 305 1.30 -1.90 -1.40
N GLN A 306 0.06 -2.29 -1.25
CA GLN A 306 -1.09 -1.38 -1.07
C GLN A 306 -1.33 -1.01 0.40
N GLY A 307 -0.70 -1.73 1.35
CA GLY A 307 -0.86 -1.51 2.78
C GLY A 307 -1.34 -2.75 3.53
N TYR A 308 -2.07 -2.56 4.64
CA TYR A 308 -2.68 -3.66 5.38
C TYR A 308 -3.90 -4.20 4.64
N THR A 309 -4.04 -5.52 4.63
CA THR A 309 -5.08 -6.21 3.87
C THR A 309 -5.53 -7.49 4.57
N THR A 310 -6.69 -7.96 4.22
CA THR A 310 -7.19 -9.31 4.54
C THR A 310 -6.95 -10.30 3.40
N ASP A 311 -6.35 -9.84 2.32
CA ASP A 311 -6.01 -10.68 1.17
C ASP A 311 -4.99 -11.76 1.55
N THR A 312 -5.38 -13.01 1.38
CA THR A 312 -4.54 -14.18 1.67
C THR A 312 -3.86 -14.74 0.43
N ALA A 313 -4.13 -14.19 -0.76
CA ALA A 313 -3.52 -14.63 -2.00
C ALA A 313 -1.99 -14.50 -1.93
N THR A 314 -1.29 -15.54 -2.33
CA THR A 314 0.18 -15.54 -2.43
C THR A 314 0.67 -14.89 -3.71
N THR A 315 -0.23 -14.77 -4.69
CA THR A 315 0.03 -14.17 -6.01
C THR A 315 -0.75 -12.87 -6.17
N LEU A 316 -0.03 -11.80 -6.47
CA LEU A 316 -0.57 -10.50 -6.88
C LEU A 316 -0.05 -10.18 -8.27
N LEU A 317 -0.90 -10.17 -9.29
CA LEU A 317 -0.53 -9.77 -10.64
C LEU A 317 -0.65 -8.25 -10.77
N GLY A 318 0.50 -7.58 -10.90
CA GLY A 318 0.56 -6.14 -11.14
C GLY A 318 0.58 -5.85 -12.64
N MET A 319 -0.36 -5.07 -13.14
CA MET A 319 -0.47 -4.64 -14.55
C MET A 319 -0.54 -3.13 -14.66
N GLY A 320 -0.05 -2.60 -15.77
CA GLY A 320 0.15 -1.16 -15.98
C GLY A 320 1.58 -0.72 -15.68
N ALA A 321 1.96 0.43 -16.25
CA ALA A 321 3.30 0.98 -16.08
C ALA A 321 3.65 1.16 -14.59
N THR A 322 4.87 0.76 -14.19
CA THR A 322 5.40 0.81 -12.82
C THR A 322 4.76 -0.14 -11.80
N SER A 323 3.71 -0.88 -12.15
CA SER A 323 3.07 -1.83 -11.23
C SER A 323 4.08 -2.85 -10.70
N ILE A 324 3.83 -3.32 -9.48
CA ILE A 324 4.62 -4.36 -8.85
C ILE A 324 3.72 -5.58 -8.66
N GLY A 325 4.21 -6.74 -9.10
CA GLY A 325 3.60 -8.04 -8.89
C GLY A 325 4.41 -8.91 -7.93
N ARG A 326 3.73 -9.90 -7.35
CA ARG A 326 4.30 -10.95 -6.52
C ARG A 326 3.79 -12.29 -6.98
N THR A 327 4.67 -13.26 -7.05
CA THR A 327 4.35 -14.69 -7.16
C THR A 327 5.04 -15.44 -6.02
N PRO A 328 4.76 -16.72 -5.80
CA PRO A 328 5.54 -17.54 -4.86
C PRO A 328 7.05 -17.60 -5.20
N HIS A 329 7.42 -17.33 -6.46
CA HIS A 329 8.80 -17.38 -6.94
C HIS A 329 9.55 -16.05 -6.79
N GLY A 330 8.84 -14.91 -6.72
CA GLY A 330 9.51 -13.62 -6.65
C GLY A 330 8.59 -12.42 -6.88
N TYR A 331 9.24 -11.27 -6.90
CA TYR A 331 8.62 -9.97 -7.22
C TYR A 331 9.05 -9.51 -8.60
N THR A 332 8.14 -8.85 -9.30
CA THR A 332 8.42 -8.17 -10.57
C THR A 332 7.96 -6.72 -10.51
N GLN A 333 8.65 -5.84 -11.24
CA GLN A 333 8.21 -4.47 -11.45
C GLN A 333 8.15 -4.17 -12.94
N SER A 334 6.99 -3.68 -13.38
CA SER A 334 6.75 -3.25 -14.75
C SER A 334 7.58 -2.01 -15.11
N ILE A 335 7.84 -1.83 -16.40
CA ILE A 335 8.52 -0.65 -16.97
C ILE A 335 7.78 0.61 -16.53
N ALA A 336 8.50 1.57 -15.91
CA ALA A 336 7.90 2.78 -15.36
C ALA A 336 7.60 3.85 -16.42
N GLU A 337 8.43 3.94 -17.49
CA GLU A 337 8.22 4.89 -18.57
C GLU A 337 7.11 4.35 -19.50
N THR A 338 5.99 5.08 -19.57
CA THR A 338 4.76 4.62 -20.24
C THR A 338 4.95 4.29 -21.71
N ARG A 339 5.77 5.07 -22.47
CA ARG A 339 6.01 4.78 -23.88
C ARG A 339 6.83 3.51 -24.09
N ALA A 340 7.79 3.25 -23.21
CA ALA A 340 8.58 2.00 -23.26
C ALA A 340 7.70 0.81 -22.86
N TRP A 341 6.85 0.97 -21.83
CA TRP A 341 5.84 -0.01 -21.44
C TRP A 341 4.88 -0.32 -22.61
N THR A 342 4.33 0.70 -23.27
CA THR A 342 3.47 0.51 -24.45
C THR A 342 4.18 -0.28 -25.54
N ARG A 343 5.43 0.08 -25.89
CA ARG A 343 6.19 -0.64 -26.93
C ARG A 343 6.41 -2.11 -26.60
N ALA A 344 6.71 -2.44 -25.34
CA ALA A 344 6.90 -3.82 -24.92
C ALA A 344 5.60 -4.63 -25.06
N VAL A 345 4.47 -4.08 -24.58
CA VAL A 345 3.16 -4.74 -24.68
C VAL A 345 2.72 -4.91 -26.15
N GLU A 346 2.93 -3.88 -26.99
CA GLU A 346 2.60 -3.95 -28.42
C GLU A 346 3.47 -4.94 -29.19
N ALA A 347 4.69 -5.19 -28.71
CA ALA A 347 5.57 -6.23 -29.23
C ALA A 347 5.22 -7.65 -28.71
N GLY A 348 4.19 -7.80 -27.87
CA GLY A 348 3.82 -9.08 -27.26
C GLY A 348 4.78 -9.55 -26.16
N THR A 349 5.56 -8.63 -25.59
CA THR A 349 6.53 -8.93 -24.52
C THR A 349 5.97 -8.45 -23.17
N LEU A 350 6.07 -9.30 -22.14
CA LEU A 350 5.72 -8.91 -20.76
C LEU A 350 6.58 -7.70 -20.35
N PRO A 351 5.99 -6.58 -19.90
CA PRO A 351 6.70 -5.32 -19.73
C PRO A 351 7.48 -5.24 -18.41
N ILE A 352 8.27 -6.25 -18.09
CA ILE A 352 9.04 -6.33 -16.84
C ILE A 352 10.39 -5.63 -17.01
N ALA A 353 10.68 -4.70 -16.10
CA ALA A 353 11.95 -3.97 -16.06
C ALA A 353 12.96 -4.56 -15.10
N LYS A 354 12.49 -5.12 -14.00
CA LYS A 354 13.31 -5.71 -12.95
C LYS A 354 12.49 -6.56 -12.01
N GLY A 355 13.15 -7.35 -11.18
CA GLY A 355 12.49 -8.17 -10.17
C GLY A 355 13.46 -8.70 -9.12
N CYS A 356 12.96 -9.60 -8.29
CA CYS A 356 13.75 -10.28 -7.28
C CYS A 356 13.21 -11.71 -7.11
N ALA A 357 14.00 -12.70 -7.46
CA ALA A 357 13.66 -14.09 -7.15
C ALA A 357 13.78 -14.35 -5.64
N LEU A 358 12.83 -15.08 -5.06
CA LEU A 358 12.81 -15.40 -3.64
C LEU A 358 13.58 -16.67 -3.34
N THR A 359 14.47 -16.58 -2.36
CA THR A 359 15.09 -17.75 -1.74
C THR A 359 14.23 -18.30 -0.61
N ALA A 360 14.53 -19.50 -0.11
CA ALA A 360 13.88 -20.03 1.08
C ALA A 360 14.13 -19.14 2.33
N ASP A 361 15.31 -18.53 2.43
CA ASP A 361 15.66 -17.60 3.50
C ASP A 361 14.84 -16.30 3.39
N ASP A 362 14.66 -15.76 2.18
CA ASP A 362 13.80 -14.60 1.94
C ASP A 362 12.35 -14.88 2.35
N THR A 363 11.84 -16.04 2.02
CA THR A 363 10.47 -16.43 2.37
C THR A 363 10.29 -16.54 3.88
N LEU A 364 11.24 -17.11 4.60
CA LEU A 364 11.24 -17.20 6.06
C LEU A 364 11.32 -15.81 6.71
N ARG A 365 12.31 -15.00 6.32
CA ARG A 365 12.49 -13.64 6.88
C ARG A 365 11.32 -12.75 6.54
N GLY A 366 10.82 -12.83 5.31
CA GLY A 366 9.64 -12.08 4.87
C GLY A 366 8.41 -12.41 5.71
N TRP A 367 8.18 -13.69 6.03
CA TRP A 367 7.10 -14.10 6.91
C TRP A 367 7.26 -13.53 8.33
N VAL A 368 8.47 -13.60 8.91
CA VAL A 368 8.74 -13.06 10.26
C VAL A 368 8.54 -11.54 10.31
N ILE A 369 9.06 -10.82 9.32
CA ILE A 369 8.89 -9.36 9.19
C ILE A 369 7.40 -9.02 9.07
N GLU A 370 6.64 -9.74 8.24
CA GLU A 370 5.20 -9.53 8.09
C GLU A 370 4.44 -9.78 9.41
N GLN A 371 4.76 -10.86 10.14
CA GLN A 371 4.12 -11.14 11.45
C GLN A 371 4.36 -10.01 12.45
N LEU A 372 5.59 -9.50 12.54
CA LEU A 372 5.89 -8.36 13.40
C LEU A 372 5.12 -7.11 12.96
N MET A 373 5.17 -6.78 11.68
CA MET A 373 4.52 -5.59 11.11
C MET A 373 2.99 -5.61 11.24
N CYS A 374 2.37 -6.79 11.12
CA CYS A 374 0.91 -6.95 11.14
C CYS A 374 0.36 -7.22 12.54
N ASN A 375 1.04 -8.08 13.31
CA ASN A 375 0.50 -8.62 14.55
C ASN A 375 1.28 -8.18 15.80
N GLY A 376 2.39 -7.44 15.64
CA GLY A 376 3.26 -7.03 16.74
C GLY A 376 3.89 -8.20 17.51
N ARG A 377 3.82 -9.41 16.98
CA ARG A 377 4.35 -10.63 17.59
C ARG A 377 4.73 -11.66 16.56
N VAL A 378 5.71 -12.51 16.88
CA VAL A 378 6.11 -13.65 16.05
C VAL A 378 6.65 -14.79 16.91
N ASP A 379 6.38 -16.02 16.50
CA ASP A 379 6.96 -17.24 17.05
C ASP A 379 8.07 -17.72 16.11
N LEU A 380 9.33 -17.56 16.54
CA LEU A 380 10.50 -17.90 15.71
C LEU A 380 10.69 -19.42 15.56
N ALA A 381 10.23 -20.19 16.54
CA ALA A 381 10.28 -21.66 16.45
C ALA A 381 9.22 -22.18 15.47
N ALA A 382 8.01 -21.60 15.49
CA ALA A 382 6.99 -21.93 14.50
C ALA A 382 7.43 -21.51 13.08
N ALA A 383 8.09 -20.36 12.93
CA ALA A 383 8.68 -19.92 11.66
C ALA A 383 9.70 -20.91 11.13
N ALA A 384 10.62 -21.36 11.99
CA ALA A 384 11.63 -22.37 11.63
C ALA A 384 10.97 -23.68 11.17
N ALA A 385 9.97 -24.16 11.89
CA ALA A 385 9.25 -25.40 11.54
C ALA A 385 8.48 -25.26 10.21
N GLN A 386 7.75 -24.18 10.02
CA GLN A 386 6.97 -23.92 8.81
C GLN A 386 7.86 -23.83 7.55
N HIS A 387 9.02 -23.20 7.66
CA HIS A 387 9.93 -22.97 6.53
C HIS A 387 11.09 -23.99 6.48
N LYS A 388 11.04 -25.06 7.28
CA LYS A 388 12.04 -26.12 7.33
C LYS A 388 13.47 -25.60 7.56
N ALA A 389 13.59 -24.56 8.39
CA ALA A 389 14.87 -23.95 8.77
C ALA A 389 15.37 -24.48 10.13
N PRO A 390 16.68 -24.42 10.42
CA PRO A 390 17.20 -24.76 11.74
C PRO A 390 16.70 -23.76 12.79
N LEU A 391 16.49 -24.21 14.05
CA LEU A 391 15.93 -23.36 15.11
C LEU A 391 16.78 -22.10 15.37
N GLY A 392 18.08 -22.13 15.18
CA GLY A 392 18.99 -20.99 15.36
C GLY A 392 19.19 -20.09 14.12
N TRP A 393 18.35 -20.18 13.10
CA TRP A 393 18.48 -19.45 11.83
C TRP A 393 18.66 -17.93 12.01
N TYR A 394 18.19 -17.36 13.09
CA TYR A 394 18.25 -15.92 13.41
C TYR A 394 19.41 -15.56 14.36
N ALA A 395 20.39 -16.43 14.58
CA ALA A 395 21.49 -16.22 15.55
C ALA A 395 22.24 -14.89 15.36
N GLU A 396 22.36 -14.42 14.13
CA GLU A 396 22.95 -13.11 13.80
C GLU A 396 22.13 -11.91 14.30
N ALA A 397 20.84 -12.09 14.53
CA ALA A 397 19.92 -11.07 15.08
C ALA A 397 19.95 -11.00 16.61
N GLU A 398 20.47 -12.03 17.27
CA GLU A 398 20.39 -12.19 18.73
C GLU A 398 20.98 -11.02 19.54
N PRO A 399 22.13 -10.42 19.17
CA PRO A 399 22.66 -9.28 19.91
C PRO A 399 21.72 -8.06 19.88
N ASP A 400 21.13 -7.78 18.74
CA ASP A 400 20.18 -6.67 18.56
C ASP A 400 18.88 -6.93 19.33
N LEU A 401 18.34 -8.15 19.25
CA LEU A 401 17.13 -8.55 19.98
C LEU A 401 17.32 -8.45 21.49
N ALA A 402 18.47 -8.92 22.01
CA ALA A 402 18.80 -8.81 23.44
C ALA A 402 18.91 -7.35 23.90
N GLN A 403 19.45 -6.45 23.04
CA GLN A 403 19.50 -5.03 23.36
C GLN A 403 18.10 -4.39 23.34
N MET A 404 17.29 -4.70 22.33
CA MET A 404 15.91 -4.19 22.23
C MET A 404 15.02 -4.64 23.38
N GLU A 405 15.26 -5.85 23.91
CA GLU A 405 14.56 -6.34 25.10
C GLU A 405 14.97 -5.58 26.36
N ARG A 406 16.29 -5.34 26.58
CA ARG A 406 16.78 -4.51 27.69
C ARG A 406 16.26 -3.08 27.63
N ASP A 407 16.09 -2.54 26.42
CA ASP A 407 15.58 -1.19 26.20
C ASP A 407 14.04 -1.12 26.26
N GLY A 408 13.36 -2.27 26.43
CA GLY A 408 11.92 -2.35 26.62
C GLY A 408 11.08 -2.19 25.34
N LEU A 409 11.65 -2.43 24.15
CA LEU A 409 10.90 -2.43 22.90
C LEU A 409 10.11 -3.72 22.69
N ILE A 410 10.70 -4.83 23.12
CA ILE A 410 10.14 -6.17 22.95
C ILE A 410 10.19 -6.95 24.26
N TYR A 411 9.38 -7.97 24.35
CA TYR A 411 9.45 -9.04 25.32
C TYR A 411 9.71 -10.36 24.59
N ARG A 412 10.58 -11.22 25.13
CA ARG A 412 10.85 -12.55 24.59
C ARG A 412 10.59 -13.61 25.66
N ASP A 413 9.94 -14.70 25.28
CA ASP A 413 9.73 -15.84 26.16
C ASP A 413 10.69 -17.00 25.85
N ALA A 414 10.68 -18.00 26.73
CA ALA A 414 11.52 -19.21 26.59
C ALA A 414 11.13 -20.08 25.37
N ALA A 415 9.98 -19.83 24.75
CA ALA A 415 9.51 -20.51 23.55
C ALA A 415 9.91 -19.79 22.26
N HIS A 416 10.88 -18.86 22.32
CA HIS A 416 11.35 -18.05 21.18
C HIS A 416 10.28 -17.15 20.55
N ARG A 417 9.29 -16.70 21.32
CA ARG A 417 8.29 -15.74 20.86
C ARG A 417 8.75 -14.33 21.18
N ILE A 418 8.59 -13.44 20.18
CA ILE A 418 8.81 -12.00 20.31
C ILE A 418 7.45 -11.32 20.33
N THR A 419 7.24 -10.42 21.29
CA THR A 419 6.05 -9.58 21.38
C THR A 419 6.47 -8.13 21.57
N MET A 420 5.91 -7.21 20.76
CA MET A 420 6.12 -5.78 20.91
C MET A 420 5.52 -5.29 22.22
N THR A 421 6.25 -4.47 22.96
CA THR A 421 5.68 -3.74 24.10
C THR A 421 4.84 -2.56 23.63
N LYS A 422 4.02 -1.97 24.50
CA LYS A 422 3.29 -0.74 24.19
C LYS A 422 4.24 0.41 23.76
N ALA A 423 5.41 0.51 24.40
CA ALA A 423 6.42 1.51 24.06
C ALA A 423 7.14 1.21 22.73
N GLY A 424 7.32 -0.07 22.42
CA GLY A 424 7.98 -0.53 21.19
C GLY A 424 7.08 -0.52 19.95
N ALA A 425 5.75 -0.63 20.11
CA ALA A 425 4.81 -0.75 19.00
C ALA A 425 4.99 0.32 17.89
N PRO A 426 5.21 1.62 18.20
CA PRO A 426 5.50 2.62 17.17
C PRO A 426 6.83 2.39 16.43
N LEU A 427 7.73 1.58 17.01
CA LEU A 427 9.07 1.28 16.50
C LEU A 427 9.18 -0.12 15.87
N VAL A 428 8.04 -0.75 15.56
CA VAL A 428 8.02 -2.13 15.02
C VAL A 428 8.85 -2.29 13.75
N ARG A 429 8.94 -1.25 12.90
CA ARG A 429 9.80 -1.25 11.71
C ARG A 429 11.28 -1.49 12.07
N THR A 430 11.75 -0.88 13.15
CA THR A 430 13.12 -1.02 13.61
C THR A 430 13.38 -2.42 14.17
N VAL A 431 12.40 -3.02 14.82
CA VAL A 431 12.49 -4.42 15.29
C VAL A 431 12.45 -5.39 14.10
N ALA A 432 11.55 -5.18 13.15
CA ALA A 432 11.48 -5.99 11.93
C ALA A 432 12.79 -5.94 11.11
N ALA A 433 13.46 -4.78 11.09
CA ALA A 433 14.73 -4.56 10.38
C ALA A 433 15.89 -5.44 10.89
N VAL A 434 15.79 -5.97 12.09
CA VAL A 434 16.80 -6.91 12.65
C VAL A 434 16.85 -8.22 11.84
N PHE A 435 15.74 -8.60 11.22
CA PHE A 435 15.64 -9.79 10.38
C PHE A 435 15.94 -9.53 8.90
N ASP A 436 16.21 -8.29 8.51
CA ASP A 436 16.50 -7.91 7.12
C ASP A 436 17.96 -8.17 6.77
N ALA A 437 18.23 -9.26 6.03
CA ALA A 437 19.56 -9.63 5.58
C ALA A 437 20.15 -8.62 4.58
N TYR A 438 19.32 -7.96 3.77
CA TYR A 438 19.76 -7.01 2.76
C TYR A 438 20.16 -5.66 3.36
N LEU A 439 19.51 -5.25 4.44
CA LEU A 439 19.84 -4.00 5.12
C LEU A 439 21.23 -4.05 5.77
N ARG A 440 21.67 -5.23 6.19
CA ARG A 440 23.02 -5.47 6.73
C ARG A 440 24.09 -5.43 5.64
N ALA A 441 23.75 -5.86 4.43
CA ALA A 441 24.71 -5.97 3.32
C ALA A 441 25.00 -4.61 2.62
N LYS A 442 24.05 -3.68 2.61
CA LYS A 442 24.19 -2.35 1.97
C LYS A 442 23.35 -1.31 2.71
N ALA A 443 23.98 -0.18 3.07
CA ALA A 443 23.24 0.99 3.56
C ALA A 443 22.43 1.62 2.42
N ALA A 444 21.17 1.26 2.27
CA ALA A 444 20.23 1.92 1.38
C ALA A 444 19.63 3.16 2.07
N GLN A 445 19.33 4.21 1.31
CA GLN A 445 18.63 5.38 1.86
C GLN A 445 17.15 5.06 2.04
N HIS A 446 16.71 5.00 3.29
CA HIS A 446 15.31 4.80 3.68
C HIS A 446 14.78 6.02 4.44
N SER A 447 13.46 6.14 4.58
CA SER A 447 12.85 7.12 5.49
C SER A 447 13.11 6.74 6.94
N VAL A 448 13.17 7.74 7.83
CA VAL A 448 13.25 7.49 9.29
C VAL A 448 12.07 6.66 9.79
N ALA A 449 12.28 5.95 10.92
CA ALA A 449 11.33 4.97 11.42
C ALA A 449 10.01 5.59 11.92
N VAL A 450 10.05 6.86 12.37
CA VAL A 450 8.88 7.62 12.85
C VAL A 450 8.80 8.97 12.14
#